data_f9a29c635684b97e65f2702424c8acd5
#
_entry.id   f9a29c635684b97e65f2702424c8acd5
#
_cell.length_a   1.000
_cell.length_b   1.000
_cell.length_c   1.000
_cell.angle_alpha   90.00
_cell.angle_beta   90.00
_cell.angle_gamma   90.00
#
_symmetry.space_group_name_H-M   'P 1'
#
loop_
_entity.id
_entity.type
_entity.pdbx_description
1 polymer ?
#
loop_
_entity_poly.entity_id
_entity_poly.type
_entity_poly.pdbx_seq_one_letter_code
_entity_poly.pdbx_strand_id
1 'polypeptide(L)'
;TVSEEEIVAALNAVRSLKKESETWGGAEILGVHAEGPFINPSKKGAQKEECIQKPNAKFLLDNADIIRHVTLAPEMDEGHEAIKEVARNSDILISMGHTAAGYEEAVSAVADGVSHATHLFNAMTPLAHRDPGVVGAAFATDVTVELICDTFHILPGVFGTVAKLKPGKLCLITDCTRAGGMPDGEYSLGGQPIYLKGIECRLADGTIAGSVLKMNIAVRNVLEHTNLSVPEVVAAASLTPAHAIKAYNKGSLKVGCDADIVIADE
;
A
#
# COMPACT_ATOMS: atom_id res chain seq x y z
N THR A 1 7.93 5.80 8.06
CA THR A 1 7.79 6.54 9.35
C THR A 1 9.14 7.11 9.76
N VAL A 2 9.25 8.44 9.76
CA VAL A 2 10.40 9.26 10.18
C VAL A 2 9.87 10.45 10.98
N SER A 3 10.70 11.44 11.35
CA SER A 3 10.21 12.65 12.04
C SER A 3 9.20 13.41 11.19
N GLU A 4 8.31 14.17 11.82
CA GLU A 4 7.30 14.97 11.10
C GLU A 4 7.95 15.98 10.15
N GLU A 5 9.07 16.58 10.54
CA GLU A 5 9.85 17.50 9.70
C GLU A 5 10.36 16.81 8.43
N GLU A 6 10.86 15.57 8.55
CA GLU A 6 11.30 14.78 7.39
C GLU A 6 10.13 14.37 6.51
N ILE A 7 8.96 14.03 7.09
CA ILE A 7 7.74 13.73 6.33
C ILE A 7 7.31 14.96 5.54
N VAL A 8 7.22 16.13 6.18
CA VAL A 8 6.85 17.40 5.53
C VAL A 8 7.84 17.76 4.43
N ALA A 9 9.13 17.56 4.65
CA ALA A 9 10.17 17.79 3.65
C ALA A 9 9.97 16.87 2.42
N ALA A 10 9.66 15.58 2.65
CA ALA A 10 9.36 14.62 1.58
C ALA A 10 8.08 15.00 0.81
N LEU A 11 7.00 15.38 1.51
CA LEU A 11 5.76 15.85 0.88
C LEU A 11 6.02 17.08 0.00
N ASN A 12 6.81 18.04 0.46
CA ASN A 12 7.15 19.24 -0.30
C ASN A 12 8.02 18.92 -1.53
N ALA A 13 8.95 17.98 -1.43
CA ALA A 13 9.73 17.51 -2.58
C ALA A 13 8.82 16.87 -3.64
N VAL A 14 7.87 16.04 -3.22
CA VAL A 14 6.90 15.42 -4.17
C VAL A 14 5.98 16.48 -4.78
N ARG A 15 5.51 17.50 -4.02
CA ARG A 15 4.72 18.62 -4.57
C ARG A 15 5.44 19.34 -5.70
N SER A 16 6.74 19.63 -5.52
CA SER A 16 7.52 20.30 -6.56
C SER A 16 7.68 19.44 -7.81
N LEU A 17 7.91 18.15 -7.65
CA LEU A 17 8.12 17.20 -8.75
C LEU A 17 6.83 16.79 -9.47
N LYS A 18 5.70 16.80 -8.78
CA LYS A 18 4.42 16.36 -9.34
C LYS A 18 4.08 17.12 -10.62
N LYS A 19 4.19 18.46 -10.61
CA LYS A 19 3.92 19.30 -11.77
C LYS A 19 4.90 19.03 -12.92
N GLU A 20 6.16 18.78 -12.60
CA GLU A 20 7.17 18.44 -13.61
C GLU A 20 6.88 17.08 -14.24
N SER A 21 6.36 16.13 -13.47
CA SER A 21 6.06 14.77 -13.92
C SER A 21 4.96 14.71 -14.99
N GLU A 22 4.11 15.70 -15.09
CA GLU A 22 3.07 15.80 -16.13
C GLU A 22 3.67 15.93 -17.55
N THR A 23 4.91 16.38 -17.66
CA THR A 23 5.58 16.68 -18.94
C THR A 23 6.86 15.94 -19.20
N TRP A 24 7.39 15.19 -18.21
CA TRP A 24 8.59 14.39 -18.41
C TRP A 24 8.29 13.08 -19.16
N GLY A 25 9.29 12.46 -19.77
CA GLY A 25 9.12 11.21 -20.53
C GLY A 25 9.06 9.93 -19.67
N GLY A 26 8.31 9.95 -18.55
CA GLY A 26 8.23 8.85 -17.58
C GLY A 26 6.87 8.79 -16.88
N ALA A 27 6.78 8.03 -15.82
CA ALA A 27 5.55 7.89 -15.04
C ALA A 27 5.17 9.20 -14.36
N GLU A 28 3.89 9.56 -14.41
CA GLU A 28 3.32 10.72 -13.70
C GLU A 28 3.21 10.43 -12.19
N ILE A 29 3.56 11.42 -11.37
CA ILE A 29 3.37 11.36 -9.92
C ILE A 29 1.93 11.76 -9.59
N LEU A 30 1.09 10.80 -9.19
CA LEU A 30 -0.30 11.07 -8.82
C LEU A 30 -0.42 11.66 -7.41
N GLY A 31 0.51 11.37 -6.53
CA GLY A 31 0.56 11.81 -5.15
C GLY A 31 1.39 10.89 -4.28
N VAL A 32 1.18 11.00 -2.98
CA VAL A 32 1.91 10.25 -1.94
C VAL A 32 1.01 9.22 -1.28
N HIS A 33 1.52 8.02 -1.08
CA HIS A 33 1.05 7.08 -0.08
C HIS A 33 1.84 7.32 1.21
N ALA A 34 1.18 7.84 2.24
CA ALA A 34 1.77 8.03 3.56
C ALA A 34 1.56 6.74 4.38
N GLU A 35 2.58 5.89 4.42
CA GLU A 35 2.58 4.70 5.26
C GLU A 35 3.12 5.04 6.66
N GLY A 36 2.21 5.20 7.59
CA GLY A 36 2.48 5.82 8.89
C GLY A 36 2.54 7.36 8.80
N PRO A 37 2.90 8.04 9.90
CA PRO A 37 3.42 7.51 11.18
C PRO A 37 2.35 6.94 12.13
N PHE A 38 1.12 6.82 11.71
CA PHE A 38 -0.07 6.47 12.49
C PHE A 38 -0.28 4.96 12.62
N ILE A 39 0.77 4.22 12.95
CA ILE A 39 0.81 2.75 12.95
C ILE A 39 0.96 2.21 14.38
N ASN A 40 0.69 0.90 14.57
CA ASN A 40 0.86 0.27 15.86
C ASN A 40 2.34 -0.13 16.08
N PRO A 41 2.96 0.24 17.23
CA PRO A 41 4.35 -0.12 17.55
C PRO A 41 4.64 -1.61 17.47
N SER A 42 3.69 -2.47 17.88
CA SER A 42 3.85 -3.92 17.84
C SER A 42 3.84 -4.50 16.41
N LYS A 43 3.44 -3.70 15.42
CA LYS A 43 3.34 -4.06 14.00
C LYS A 43 4.17 -3.15 13.11
N LYS A 44 5.14 -2.45 13.67
CA LYS A 44 5.96 -1.45 12.97
C LYS A 44 6.79 -1.99 11.80
N GLY A 45 7.07 -3.29 11.78
CA GLY A 45 7.98 -3.86 10.79
C GLY A 45 9.36 -3.17 10.83
N ALA A 46 9.83 -2.71 9.67
CA ALA A 46 11.10 -1.98 9.55
C ALA A 46 10.99 -0.47 9.86
N GLN A 47 9.86 0.01 10.36
CA GLN A 47 9.65 1.43 10.64
C GLN A 47 10.21 1.82 12.00
N LYS A 48 10.61 3.10 12.18
CA LYS A 48 11.18 3.62 13.42
C LYS A 48 10.10 3.82 14.49
N GLU A 49 10.23 3.10 15.61
CA GLU A 49 9.25 3.15 16.69
C GLU A 49 9.14 4.54 17.35
N GLU A 50 10.26 5.22 17.51
CA GLU A 50 10.33 6.56 18.11
C GLU A 50 9.61 7.65 17.29
N CYS A 51 9.32 7.37 16.03
CA CYS A 51 8.60 8.29 15.13
C CYS A 51 7.11 7.98 14.98
N ILE A 52 6.62 6.92 15.64
CA ILE A 52 5.21 6.54 15.59
C ILE A 52 4.36 7.57 16.35
N GLN A 53 3.23 7.94 15.75
CA GLN A 53 2.31 8.94 16.29
C GLN A 53 0.88 8.39 16.32
N LYS A 54 0.01 9.02 17.11
CA LYS A 54 -1.44 8.80 17.01
C LYS A 54 -1.98 9.41 15.73
N PRO A 55 -3.05 8.85 15.14
CA PRO A 55 -3.73 9.43 13.98
C PRO A 55 -4.06 10.90 14.17
N ASN A 56 -3.76 11.71 13.15
CA ASN A 56 -3.91 13.16 13.17
C ASN A 56 -4.63 13.64 11.91
N ALA A 57 -5.95 13.82 12.02
CA ALA A 57 -6.79 14.28 10.92
C ALA A 57 -6.31 15.63 10.37
N LYS A 58 -5.95 16.58 11.25
CA LYS A 58 -5.48 17.89 10.81
C LYS A 58 -4.25 17.79 9.91
N PHE A 59 -3.27 16.99 10.29
CA PHE A 59 -2.07 16.77 9.46
C PHE A 59 -2.43 16.20 8.07
N LEU A 60 -3.33 15.22 8.03
CA LEU A 60 -3.76 14.60 6.76
C LEU A 60 -4.54 15.59 5.89
N LEU A 61 -5.47 16.35 6.48
CA LEU A 61 -6.29 17.33 5.75
C LEU A 61 -5.45 18.52 5.26
N ASP A 62 -4.51 19.01 6.04
CA ASP A 62 -3.58 20.07 5.64
C ASP A 62 -2.69 19.67 4.45
N ASN A 63 -2.52 18.36 4.21
CA ASN A 63 -1.71 17.79 3.13
C ASN A 63 -2.54 17.00 2.09
N ALA A 64 -3.88 17.15 2.08
CA ALA A 64 -4.77 16.41 1.17
C ALA A 64 -4.58 16.77 -0.32
N ASP A 65 -3.87 17.85 -0.62
CA ASP A 65 -3.46 18.22 -1.96
C ASP A 65 -2.49 17.22 -2.59
N ILE A 66 -1.67 16.55 -1.75
CA ILE A 66 -0.61 15.65 -2.20
C ILE A 66 -0.74 14.23 -1.64
N ILE A 67 -1.25 14.03 -0.43
CA ILE A 67 -1.52 12.69 0.11
C ILE A 67 -2.77 12.14 -0.57
N ARG A 68 -2.62 11.04 -1.31
CA ARG A 68 -3.72 10.32 -1.96
C ARG A 68 -4.12 9.07 -1.21
N HIS A 69 -3.23 8.55 -0.41
CA HIS A 69 -3.40 7.32 0.33
C HIS A 69 -2.70 7.45 1.68
N VAL A 70 -3.35 6.99 2.75
CA VAL A 70 -2.75 6.87 4.08
C VAL A 70 -2.95 5.47 4.63
N THR A 71 -1.87 4.88 5.14
CA THR A 71 -1.94 3.66 5.94
C THR A 71 -1.87 4.01 7.42
N LEU A 72 -2.82 3.50 8.18
CA LEU A 72 -2.90 3.68 9.63
C LEU A 72 -3.40 2.42 10.34
N ALA A 73 -3.14 2.35 11.64
CA ALA A 73 -3.65 1.34 12.54
C ALA A 73 -4.94 1.86 13.20
N PRO A 74 -6.13 1.34 12.85
CA PRO A 74 -7.39 1.90 13.34
C PRO A 74 -7.52 1.88 14.86
N GLU A 75 -6.99 0.89 15.54
CA GLU A 75 -6.98 0.80 17.00
C GLU A 75 -6.14 1.88 17.71
N MET A 76 -5.32 2.62 16.94
CA MET A 76 -4.59 3.77 17.46
C MET A 76 -5.40 5.08 17.42
N ASP A 77 -6.58 5.05 16.77
CA ASP A 77 -7.49 6.18 16.59
C ASP A 77 -8.71 6.00 17.49
N GLU A 78 -8.69 6.60 18.68
CA GLU A 78 -9.75 6.47 19.67
C GLU A 78 -11.11 6.90 19.08
N GLY A 79 -12.06 5.96 19.04
CA GLY A 79 -13.38 6.19 18.46
C GLY A 79 -13.36 6.44 16.94
N HIS A 80 -12.26 6.20 16.25
CA HIS A 80 -12.05 6.47 14.82
C HIS A 80 -12.32 7.94 14.44
N GLU A 81 -12.00 8.87 15.31
CA GLU A 81 -12.33 10.29 15.08
C GLU A 81 -11.53 10.87 13.89
N ALA A 82 -10.23 10.54 13.78
CA ALA A 82 -9.43 10.99 12.65
C ALA A 82 -9.87 10.31 11.35
N ILE A 83 -10.18 9.01 11.37
CA ILE A 83 -10.71 8.27 10.22
C ILE A 83 -11.99 8.93 9.72
N LYS A 84 -12.97 9.17 10.59
CA LYS A 84 -14.26 9.80 10.26
C LYS A 84 -14.07 11.20 9.70
N GLU A 85 -13.20 11.99 10.30
CA GLU A 85 -12.93 13.37 9.88
C GLU A 85 -12.29 13.41 8.50
N VAL A 86 -11.26 12.59 8.25
CA VAL A 86 -10.57 12.50 6.95
C VAL A 86 -11.53 11.97 5.87
N ALA A 87 -12.31 10.92 6.16
CA ALA A 87 -13.26 10.34 5.21
C ALA A 87 -14.36 11.31 4.77
N ARG A 88 -14.79 12.21 5.66
CA ARG A 88 -15.81 13.22 5.34
C ARG A 88 -15.28 14.42 4.57
N ASN A 89 -14.03 14.80 4.79
CA ASN A 89 -13.48 16.09 4.36
C ASN A 89 -12.40 15.99 3.28
N SER A 90 -12.09 14.78 2.79
CA SER A 90 -11.07 14.59 1.75
C SER A 90 -11.35 13.39 0.84
N ASP A 91 -10.56 13.29 -0.22
CA ASP A 91 -10.52 12.13 -1.12
C ASP A 91 -9.35 11.18 -0.80
N ILE A 92 -8.72 11.31 0.36
CA ILE A 92 -7.64 10.44 0.77
C ILE A 92 -8.18 9.01 0.95
N LEU A 93 -7.56 8.05 0.28
CA LEU A 93 -7.81 6.62 0.50
C LEU A 93 -7.29 6.24 1.90
N ILE A 94 -8.17 5.82 2.79
CA ILE A 94 -7.79 5.39 4.14
C ILE A 94 -7.65 3.87 4.14
N SER A 95 -6.46 3.40 4.51
CA SER A 95 -6.09 2.00 4.51
C SER A 95 -5.71 1.52 5.90
N MET A 96 -6.14 0.33 6.27
CA MET A 96 -5.67 -0.36 7.46
C MET A 96 -4.42 -1.17 7.15
N GLY A 97 -3.37 -0.96 7.92
CA GLY A 97 -2.09 -1.65 7.82
C GLY A 97 -1.20 -1.33 9.01
N HIS A 98 -0.15 -2.10 9.21
CA HIS A 98 0.71 -2.00 10.39
C HIS A 98 -0.12 -1.94 11.69
N THR A 99 -1.05 -2.87 11.83
CA THR A 99 -2.13 -2.83 12.81
C THR A 99 -2.24 -4.13 13.60
N ALA A 100 -2.51 -4.01 14.88
CA ALA A 100 -2.85 -5.11 15.78
C ALA A 100 -4.37 -5.21 16.04
N ALA A 101 -5.20 -4.50 15.25
CA ALA A 101 -6.66 -4.56 15.36
C ALA A 101 -7.17 -6.00 15.30
N GLY A 102 -8.18 -6.31 16.10
CA GLY A 102 -8.97 -7.53 15.96
C GLY A 102 -9.99 -7.40 14.83
N TYR A 103 -10.72 -8.48 14.58
CA TYR A 103 -11.74 -8.54 13.52
C TYR A 103 -12.83 -7.46 13.67
N GLU A 104 -13.42 -7.35 14.86
CA GLU A 104 -14.52 -6.41 15.13
C GLU A 104 -14.08 -4.95 14.98
N GLU A 105 -12.88 -4.64 15.46
CA GLU A 105 -12.28 -3.32 15.33
C GLU A 105 -12.06 -2.95 13.86
N ALA A 106 -11.48 -3.86 13.09
CA ALA A 106 -11.26 -3.64 11.66
C ALA A 106 -12.57 -3.45 10.88
N VAL A 107 -13.61 -4.24 11.19
CA VAL A 107 -14.95 -4.08 10.60
C VAL A 107 -15.58 -2.75 10.98
N SER A 108 -15.44 -2.32 12.25
CA SER A 108 -15.91 -1.01 12.71
C SER A 108 -15.19 0.13 11.99
N ALA A 109 -13.87 0.03 11.81
CA ALA A 109 -13.09 1.02 11.08
C ALA A 109 -13.52 1.14 9.61
N VAL A 110 -13.89 0.02 8.96
CA VAL A 110 -14.47 0.05 7.60
C VAL A 110 -15.80 0.80 7.58
N ALA A 111 -16.67 0.59 8.56
CA ALA A 111 -17.92 1.34 8.66
C ALA A 111 -17.71 2.85 8.87
N ASP A 112 -16.60 3.25 9.48
CA ASP A 112 -16.23 4.62 9.76
C ASP A 112 -15.42 5.32 8.66
N GLY A 113 -14.95 4.58 7.61
CA GLY A 113 -14.34 5.20 6.43
C GLY A 113 -13.09 4.52 5.88
N VAL A 114 -12.56 3.48 6.54
CA VAL A 114 -11.49 2.66 5.95
C VAL A 114 -12.04 1.91 4.73
N SER A 115 -11.36 2.00 3.60
CA SER A 115 -11.81 1.38 2.34
C SER A 115 -10.73 0.54 1.65
N HIS A 116 -9.60 0.36 2.31
CA HIS A 116 -8.43 -0.34 1.76
C HIS A 116 -7.68 -1.13 2.84
N ALA A 117 -6.90 -2.14 2.43
CA ALA A 117 -5.99 -2.87 3.30
C ALA A 117 -4.60 -2.96 2.65
N THR A 118 -3.60 -2.38 3.31
CA THR A 118 -2.23 -2.26 2.84
C THR A 118 -1.51 -3.60 2.95
N HIS A 119 -0.75 -4.00 1.91
CA HIS A 119 0.07 -5.22 1.82
C HIS A 119 -0.48 -6.39 2.65
N LEU A 120 -1.71 -6.82 2.31
CA LEU A 120 -2.49 -7.83 3.04
C LEU A 120 -1.62 -9.00 3.54
N PHE A 121 -1.85 -9.46 4.76
CA PHE A 121 -1.10 -10.42 5.58
C PHE A 121 0.15 -9.85 6.27
N ASN A 122 0.80 -8.84 5.72
CA ASN A 122 2.05 -8.31 6.28
C ASN A 122 1.75 -7.28 7.36
N ALA A 123 2.47 -7.37 8.48
CA ALA A 123 2.36 -6.45 9.62
C ALA A 123 0.92 -6.22 10.12
N MET A 124 0.07 -7.25 10.13
CA MET A 124 -1.31 -7.22 10.63
C MET A 124 -1.69 -8.51 11.36
N THR A 125 -2.89 -8.55 11.95
CA THR A 125 -3.42 -9.76 12.60
C THR A 125 -3.85 -10.78 11.54
N PRO A 126 -3.40 -12.06 11.67
CA PRO A 126 -3.64 -13.09 10.67
C PRO A 126 -5.07 -13.64 10.69
N LEU A 127 -5.46 -14.33 9.62
CA LEU A 127 -6.72 -15.06 9.55
C LEU A 127 -6.62 -16.39 10.30
N ALA A 128 -7.32 -16.49 11.42
CA ALA A 128 -7.54 -17.77 12.11
C ALA A 128 -9.05 -18.03 12.27
N HIS A 129 -9.43 -19.31 12.42
CA HIS A 129 -10.85 -19.71 12.38
C HIS A 129 -11.69 -19.25 13.59
N ARG A 130 -11.08 -18.84 14.68
CA ARG A 130 -11.72 -18.26 15.88
C ARG A 130 -11.27 -16.85 16.20
N ASP A 131 -10.28 -16.36 15.47
CA ASP A 131 -9.77 -14.99 15.51
C ASP A 131 -9.41 -14.57 14.08
N PRO A 132 -10.37 -14.09 13.29
CA PRO A 132 -10.15 -13.81 11.86
C PRO A 132 -9.22 -12.63 11.61
N GLY A 133 -9.00 -11.77 12.58
CA GLY A 133 -8.13 -10.60 12.50
C GLY A 133 -8.48 -9.63 11.38
N VAL A 134 -7.54 -8.76 11.07
CA VAL A 134 -7.67 -7.78 9.97
C VAL A 134 -7.81 -8.47 8.61
N VAL A 135 -7.09 -9.57 8.38
CA VAL A 135 -7.19 -10.33 7.12
C VAL A 135 -8.60 -10.86 6.92
N GLY A 136 -9.24 -11.40 7.97
CA GLY A 136 -10.63 -11.84 7.91
C GLY A 136 -11.62 -10.70 7.68
N ALA A 137 -11.41 -9.56 8.33
CA ALA A 137 -12.21 -8.35 8.11
C ALA A 137 -12.08 -7.84 6.67
N ALA A 138 -10.87 -7.83 6.11
CA ALA A 138 -10.65 -7.45 4.72
C ALA A 138 -11.39 -8.36 3.74
N PHE A 139 -11.47 -9.68 4.01
CA PHE A 139 -12.24 -10.60 3.18
C PHE A 139 -13.75 -10.50 3.38
N ALA A 140 -14.21 -10.13 4.56
CA ALA A 140 -15.63 -10.03 4.90
C ALA A 140 -16.29 -8.70 4.48
N THR A 141 -15.50 -7.68 4.18
CA THR A 141 -15.97 -6.32 3.82
C THR A 141 -15.67 -5.97 2.37
N ASP A 142 -16.15 -4.82 1.89
CA ASP A 142 -15.97 -4.38 0.49
C ASP A 142 -14.67 -3.58 0.24
N VAL A 143 -13.70 -3.62 1.15
CA VAL A 143 -12.41 -2.94 0.96
C VAL A 143 -11.62 -3.52 -0.21
N THR A 144 -10.84 -2.69 -0.88
CA THR A 144 -9.78 -3.14 -1.79
C THR A 144 -8.58 -3.63 -0.98
N VAL A 145 -7.78 -4.53 -1.54
CA VAL A 145 -6.65 -5.13 -0.85
C VAL A 145 -5.39 -5.08 -1.70
N GLU A 146 -4.27 -4.77 -1.09
CA GLU A 146 -2.96 -4.81 -1.74
C GLU A 146 -2.26 -6.15 -1.55
N LEU A 147 -1.48 -6.57 -2.54
CA LEU A 147 -0.68 -7.78 -2.44
C LEU A 147 0.71 -7.58 -3.06
N ILE A 148 1.75 -7.93 -2.31
CA ILE A 148 3.14 -7.98 -2.77
C ILE A 148 3.40 -9.36 -3.38
N CYS A 149 3.27 -9.48 -4.70
CA CYS A 149 3.36 -10.77 -5.39
C CYS A 149 4.81 -11.06 -5.85
N ASP A 150 5.76 -11.01 -4.92
CA ASP A 150 7.19 -11.27 -5.17
C ASP A 150 7.61 -12.72 -4.90
N THR A 151 6.68 -13.60 -4.51
CA THR A 151 6.90 -15.00 -4.10
C THR A 151 7.63 -15.19 -2.76
N PHE A 152 8.01 -14.10 -2.12
CA PHE A 152 8.70 -14.07 -0.83
C PHE A 152 7.79 -13.55 0.30
N HIS A 153 7.19 -12.35 0.17
CA HIS A 153 6.21 -11.83 1.13
C HIS A 153 4.96 -12.70 1.18
N ILE A 154 4.49 -13.14 0.02
CA ILE A 154 3.31 -13.99 -0.12
C ILE A 154 3.68 -15.19 -0.99
N LEU A 155 3.46 -16.40 -0.48
CA LEU A 155 3.66 -17.62 -1.26
C LEU A 155 2.64 -17.71 -2.39
N PRO A 156 3.04 -18.15 -3.59
CA PRO A 156 2.19 -18.16 -4.78
C PRO A 156 0.84 -18.85 -4.62
N GLY A 157 0.76 -19.89 -3.78
CA GLY A 157 -0.48 -20.59 -3.48
C GLY A 157 -1.58 -19.73 -2.86
N VAL A 158 -1.25 -18.53 -2.35
CA VAL A 158 -2.20 -17.58 -1.77
C VAL A 158 -2.77 -16.61 -2.80
N PHE A 159 -2.05 -16.32 -3.89
CA PHE A 159 -2.47 -15.32 -4.88
C PHE A 159 -3.88 -15.57 -5.42
N GLY A 160 -4.14 -16.79 -5.92
CA GLY A 160 -5.45 -17.16 -6.46
C GLY A 160 -6.56 -17.20 -5.41
N THR A 161 -6.23 -17.46 -4.14
CA THR A 161 -7.20 -17.41 -3.04
C THR A 161 -7.65 -15.98 -2.80
N VAL A 162 -6.72 -15.03 -2.69
CA VAL A 162 -7.05 -13.61 -2.52
C VAL A 162 -7.88 -13.10 -3.70
N ALA A 163 -7.48 -13.39 -4.92
CA ALA A 163 -8.20 -12.97 -6.12
C ALA A 163 -9.67 -13.49 -6.15
N LYS A 164 -9.89 -14.74 -5.70
CA LYS A 164 -11.24 -15.32 -5.60
C LYS A 164 -12.10 -14.67 -4.52
N LEU A 165 -11.50 -14.33 -3.38
CA LEU A 165 -12.20 -13.70 -2.25
C LEU A 165 -12.45 -12.21 -2.49
N LYS A 166 -11.64 -11.56 -3.32
CA LYS A 166 -11.68 -10.12 -3.61
C LYS A 166 -11.77 -9.85 -5.12
N PRO A 167 -12.82 -10.35 -5.83
CA PRO A 167 -12.94 -10.16 -7.26
C PRO A 167 -13.04 -8.68 -7.62
N GLY A 168 -12.15 -8.20 -8.49
CA GLY A 168 -12.08 -6.79 -8.90
C GLY A 168 -11.62 -5.82 -7.81
N LYS A 169 -11.15 -6.32 -6.66
CA LYS A 169 -10.70 -5.52 -5.51
C LYS A 169 -9.22 -5.74 -5.17
N LEU A 170 -8.52 -6.56 -5.93
CA LEU A 170 -7.09 -6.81 -5.76
C LEU A 170 -6.29 -5.68 -6.42
N CYS A 171 -5.34 -5.10 -5.67
CA CYS A 171 -4.32 -4.18 -6.14
C CYS A 171 -2.95 -4.85 -6.04
N LEU A 172 -2.24 -4.98 -7.15
CA LEU A 172 -0.84 -5.38 -7.12
C LEU A 172 0.02 -4.17 -6.75
N ILE A 173 0.88 -4.35 -5.78
CA ILE A 173 1.85 -3.34 -5.35
C ILE A 173 3.26 -3.92 -5.33
N THR A 174 4.25 -3.06 -5.32
CA THR A 174 5.64 -3.47 -5.19
C THR A 174 6.13 -3.35 -3.74
N ASP A 175 5.72 -2.33 -3.02
CA ASP A 175 6.33 -1.95 -1.73
C ASP A 175 7.86 -1.85 -1.84
N CYS A 176 8.31 -1.35 -2.99
CA CYS A 176 9.72 -1.38 -3.37
C CYS A 176 10.51 -0.25 -2.69
N THR A 177 11.58 -0.65 -2.01
CA THR A 177 12.53 0.30 -1.41
C THR A 177 13.50 0.87 -2.45
N ARG A 178 14.36 1.81 -2.03
CA ARG A 178 15.44 2.35 -2.88
C ARG A 178 16.48 1.30 -3.30
N ALA A 179 16.48 0.12 -2.70
CA ALA A 179 17.32 -1.00 -3.11
C ALA A 179 16.79 -1.71 -4.37
N GLY A 180 15.57 -1.39 -4.82
CA GLY A 180 14.96 -2.00 -6.00
C GLY A 180 15.75 -1.72 -7.28
N GLY A 181 16.16 -2.79 -7.97
CA GLY A 181 16.98 -2.71 -9.17
C GLY A 181 18.47 -2.47 -8.94
N MET A 182 18.90 -2.44 -7.69
CA MET A 182 20.30 -2.31 -7.30
C MET A 182 20.95 -3.69 -7.11
N PRO A 183 22.31 -3.80 -7.17
CA PRO A 183 23.04 -5.02 -6.80
C PRO A 183 22.83 -5.41 -5.33
N ASP A 184 23.12 -6.67 -4.99
CA ASP A 184 23.22 -7.11 -3.60
C ASP A 184 24.17 -6.21 -2.80
N GLY A 185 23.76 -5.80 -1.58
CA GLY A 185 24.54 -4.88 -0.78
C GLY A 185 23.75 -4.21 0.34
N GLU A 186 24.40 -3.23 0.97
CA GLU A 186 23.83 -2.41 2.04
C GLU A 186 23.23 -1.11 1.48
N TYR A 187 22.04 -0.78 1.91
CA TYR A 187 21.29 0.43 1.57
C TYR A 187 20.70 1.05 2.84
N SER A 188 19.85 2.06 2.73
CA SER A 188 19.16 2.63 3.90
C SER A 188 17.66 2.82 3.65
N LEU A 189 16.86 2.59 4.68
CA LEU A 189 15.43 2.85 4.72
C LEU A 189 15.10 3.67 5.98
N GLY A 190 14.60 4.90 5.81
CA GLY A 190 14.30 5.80 6.93
C GLY A 190 15.50 6.03 7.86
N GLY A 191 16.72 6.05 7.31
CA GLY A 191 17.98 6.21 8.09
C GLY A 191 18.46 4.94 8.80
N GLN A 192 17.80 3.78 8.62
CA GLN A 192 18.25 2.48 9.13
C GLN A 192 18.94 1.70 8.01
N PRO A 193 20.01 0.92 8.29
CA PRO A 193 20.63 0.06 7.29
C PRO A 193 19.71 -1.10 6.92
N ILE A 194 19.60 -1.38 5.63
CA ILE A 194 18.93 -2.55 5.06
C ILE A 194 19.90 -3.31 4.17
N TYR A 195 19.73 -4.62 4.13
CA TYR A 195 20.63 -5.53 3.42
C TYR A 195 19.85 -6.27 2.33
N LEU A 196 20.23 -6.02 1.08
CA LEU A 196 19.67 -6.70 -0.09
C LEU A 196 20.49 -7.94 -0.43
N LYS A 197 19.80 -9.09 -0.56
CA LYS A 197 20.35 -10.33 -1.11
C LYS A 197 19.32 -11.00 -2.02
N GLY A 198 19.54 -10.97 -3.30
CA GLY A 198 18.60 -11.50 -4.30
C GLY A 198 17.29 -10.72 -4.29
N ILE A 199 16.20 -11.36 -3.87
CA ILE A 199 14.87 -10.72 -3.75
C ILE A 199 14.54 -10.30 -2.30
N GLU A 200 15.40 -10.64 -1.34
CA GLU A 200 15.17 -10.37 0.07
C GLU A 200 15.86 -9.08 0.52
N CYS A 201 15.09 -8.18 1.09
CA CYS A 201 15.61 -6.98 1.77
C CYS A 201 15.26 -7.05 3.26
N ARG A 202 16.26 -6.96 4.14
CA ARG A 202 16.09 -7.14 5.59
C ARG A 202 16.85 -6.10 6.40
N LEU A 203 16.37 -5.82 7.62
CA LEU A 203 17.15 -5.18 8.67
C LEU A 203 18.21 -6.15 9.23
N ALA A 204 19.14 -5.64 10.03
CA ALA A 204 20.19 -6.43 10.67
C ALA A 204 19.67 -7.54 11.61
N ASP A 205 18.48 -7.34 12.20
CA ASP A 205 17.79 -8.32 13.06
C ASP A 205 17.01 -9.39 12.28
N GLY A 206 17.02 -9.32 10.95
CA GLY A 206 16.30 -10.24 10.07
C GLY A 206 14.88 -9.81 9.70
N THR A 207 14.35 -8.73 10.26
CA THR A 207 13.04 -8.18 9.88
C THR A 207 13.00 -7.84 8.40
N ILE A 208 11.95 -8.24 7.70
CA ILE A 208 11.74 -7.88 6.28
C ILE A 208 11.53 -6.36 6.18
N ALA A 209 12.18 -5.73 5.22
CA ALA A 209 12.23 -4.28 5.06
C ALA A 209 11.79 -3.89 3.64
N GLY A 210 10.49 -3.87 3.42
CA GLY A 210 9.89 -3.67 2.09
C GLY A 210 10.40 -4.67 1.06
N SER A 211 10.20 -4.40 -0.21
CA SER A 211 10.58 -5.28 -1.29
C SER A 211 11.60 -4.67 -2.26
N VAL A 212 12.00 -5.46 -3.26
CA VAL A 212 12.73 -5.03 -4.47
C VAL A 212 11.97 -5.46 -5.73
N LEU A 213 10.69 -5.76 -5.57
CA LEU A 213 9.80 -6.22 -6.63
C LEU A 213 9.61 -5.12 -7.69
N LYS A 214 9.58 -5.52 -8.95
CA LYS A 214 9.14 -4.67 -10.07
C LYS A 214 7.72 -5.05 -10.48
N MET A 215 6.89 -4.09 -10.88
CA MET A 215 5.48 -4.35 -11.20
C MET A 215 5.30 -5.38 -12.34
N ASN A 216 6.14 -5.36 -13.37
CA ASN A 216 6.11 -6.37 -14.44
C ASN A 216 6.39 -7.80 -13.92
N ILE A 217 7.22 -7.95 -12.89
CA ILE A 217 7.46 -9.24 -12.22
C ILE A 217 6.25 -9.65 -11.39
N ALA A 218 5.61 -8.71 -10.68
CA ALA A 218 4.38 -8.98 -9.95
C ALA A 218 3.28 -9.52 -10.89
N VAL A 219 3.07 -8.85 -12.02
CA VAL A 219 2.11 -9.29 -13.06
C VAL A 219 2.44 -10.69 -13.55
N ARG A 220 3.71 -10.95 -13.92
CA ARG A 220 4.16 -12.29 -14.36
C ARG A 220 3.89 -13.35 -13.29
N ASN A 221 4.31 -13.11 -12.06
CA ASN A 221 4.13 -14.07 -10.96
C ASN A 221 2.65 -14.44 -10.75
N VAL A 222 1.74 -13.46 -10.86
CA VAL A 222 0.30 -13.72 -10.73
C VAL A 222 -0.22 -14.52 -11.92
N LEU A 223 0.20 -14.22 -13.15
CA LEU A 223 -0.18 -14.99 -14.34
C LEU A 223 0.33 -16.43 -14.28
N GLU A 224 1.57 -16.65 -13.85
CA GLU A 224 2.19 -17.98 -13.76
C GLU A 224 1.59 -18.85 -12.65
N HIS A 225 1.08 -18.25 -11.57
CA HIS A 225 0.66 -18.98 -10.38
C HIS A 225 -0.85 -18.93 -10.11
N THR A 226 -1.65 -18.37 -11.03
CA THR A 226 -3.12 -18.33 -10.89
C THR A 226 -3.79 -18.68 -12.21
N ASN A 227 -5.13 -18.86 -12.17
CA ASN A 227 -5.94 -19.02 -13.35
C ASN A 227 -6.61 -17.70 -13.78
N LEU A 228 -6.10 -16.56 -13.33
CA LEU A 228 -6.62 -15.26 -13.75
C LEU A 228 -6.25 -15.00 -15.19
N SER A 229 -7.17 -14.41 -15.94
CA SER A 229 -6.91 -13.95 -17.30
C SER A 229 -5.98 -12.73 -17.31
N VAL A 230 -5.27 -12.52 -18.41
CA VAL A 230 -4.40 -11.33 -18.59
C VAL A 230 -5.15 -10.01 -18.28
N PRO A 231 -6.39 -9.78 -18.76
CA PRO A 231 -7.14 -8.57 -18.41
C PRO A 231 -7.40 -8.41 -16.91
N GLU A 232 -7.67 -9.49 -16.17
CA GLU A 232 -7.89 -9.42 -14.71
C GLU A 232 -6.61 -9.04 -13.98
N VAL A 233 -5.46 -9.61 -14.36
CA VAL A 233 -4.17 -9.30 -13.73
C VAL A 233 -3.73 -7.88 -14.08
N VAL A 234 -3.90 -7.45 -15.33
CA VAL A 234 -3.61 -6.08 -15.74
C VAL A 234 -4.52 -5.08 -15.03
N ALA A 235 -5.80 -5.40 -14.83
CA ALA A 235 -6.70 -4.56 -14.06
C ALA A 235 -6.24 -4.42 -12.59
N ALA A 236 -5.76 -5.51 -11.98
CA ALA A 236 -5.21 -5.48 -10.63
C ALA A 236 -3.92 -4.64 -10.51
N ALA A 237 -3.16 -4.48 -11.59
CA ALA A 237 -1.94 -3.67 -11.62
C ALA A 237 -2.17 -2.22 -12.08
N SER A 238 -3.37 -1.87 -12.58
CA SER A 238 -3.62 -0.55 -13.19
C SER A 238 -4.98 0.04 -12.82
N LEU A 239 -6.07 -0.49 -13.33
CA LEU A 239 -7.42 0.05 -13.17
C LEU A 239 -7.89 0.05 -11.72
N THR A 240 -7.70 -1.07 -11.01
CA THR A 240 -8.16 -1.22 -9.63
C THR A 240 -7.43 -0.26 -8.68
N PRO A 241 -6.08 -0.18 -8.66
CA PRO A 241 -5.39 0.79 -7.82
C PRO A 241 -5.65 2.25 -8.24
N ALA A 242 -5.80 2.55 -9.54
CA ALA A 242 -6.16 3.90 -9.99
C ALA A 242 -7.54 4.32 -9.45
N HIS A 243 -8.53 3.44 -9.52
CA HIS A 243 -9.86 3.72 -9.00
C HIS A 243 -9.88 3.83 -7.47
N ALA A 244 -9.06 3.04 -6.75
CA ALA A 244 -8.95 3.13 -5.30
C ALA A 244 -8.54 4.54 -4.84
N ILE A 245 -7.62 5.20 -5.54
CA ILE A 245 -7.19 6.58 -5.27
C ILE A 245 -7.98 7.64 -6.08
N LYS A 246 -9.10 7.27 -6.68
CA LYS A 246 -10.00 8.13 -7.48
C LYS A 246 -9.32 8.77 -8.72
N ALA A 247 -8.27 8.16 -9.26
CA ALA A 247 -7.63 8.56 -10.51
C ALA A 247 -8.37 7.95 -11.71
N TYR A 248 -9.62 8.35 -11.94
CA TYR A 248 -10.53 7.74 -12.91
C TYR A 248 -10.15 7.93 -14.39
N ASN A 249 -9.20 8.82 -14.67
CA ASN A 249 -8.60 9.00 -15.98
C ASN A 249 -7.43 8.06 -16.28
N LYS A 250 -7.06 7.17 -15.33
CA LYS A 250 -5.96 6.21 -15.43
C LYS A 250 -6.44 4.76 -15.54
N GLY A 251 -5.55 3.88 -16.01
CA GLY A 251 -5.76 2.43 -16.01
C GLY A 251 -6.74 1.90 -17.07
N SER A 252 -7.16 2.70 -18.04
CA SER A 252 -8.14 2.30 -19.06
C SER A 252 -7.89 2.98 -20.40
N LEU A 253 -7.96 2.21 -21.49
CA LEU A 253 -7.90 2.73 -22.87
C LEU A 253 -9.29 3.16 -23.34
N LYS A 254 -9.82 4.25 -22.77
CA LYS A 254 -11.12 4.83 -23.11
C LYS A 254 -10.97 6.30 -23.49
N VAL A 255 -11.92 6.82 -24.28
CA VAL A 255 -12.00 8.24 -24.60
C VAL A 255 -12.14 9.04 -23.30
N GLY A 256 -11.26 10.03 -23.11
CA GLY A 256 -11.17 10.85 -21.90
C GLY A 256 -10.20 10.32 -20.84
N CYS A 257 -9.63 9.12 -21.02
CA CYS A 257 -8.52 8.64 -20.20
C CYS A 257 -7.17 8.98 -20.82
N ASP A 258 -6.13 9.00 -19.99
CA ASP A 258 -4.76 9.21 -20.43
C ASP A 258 -4.27 8.00 -21.24
N ALA A 259 -3.48 8.29 -22.28
CA ALA A 259 -2.94 7.25 -23.17
C ALA A 259 -1.63 6.67 -22.63
N ASP A 260 -1.65 6.22 -21.37
CA ASP A 260 -0.54 5.52 -20.73
C ASP A 260 -0.53 4.05 -21.21
N ILE A 261 0.20 3.77 -22.29
CA ILE A 261 0.16 2.48 -22.98
C ILE A 261 1.43 1.68 -22.68
N VAL A 262 1.25 0.48 -22.14
CA VAL A 262 2.31 -0.51 -21.98
C VAL A 262 2.15 -1.58 -23.05
N ILE A 263 3.27 -1.86 -23.77
CA ILE A 263 3.35 -2.97 -24.72
C ILE A 263 4.12 -4.10 -24.04
N ALA A 264 3.53 -5.28 -23.99
CA ALA A 264 4.14 -6.48 -23.46
C ALA A 264 4.24 -7.55 -24.55
N ASP A 265 5.30 -8.31 -24.53
CA ASP A 265 5.49 -9.57 -25.29
C ASP A 265 5.06 -10.78 -24.42
N GLU A 266 5.04 -11.97 -25.05
CA GLU A 266 4.68 -13.24 -24.40
C GLU A 266 5.69 -13.69 -23.34
#